data_d5d44c8fac4aa83af6e8767e08e79e67
#
_entry.id   d5d44c8fac4aa83af6e8767e08e79e67
#
_cell.length_a   1.000
_cell.length_b   1.000
_cell.length_c   1.000
_cell.angle_alpha   90.00
_cell.angle_beta   90.00
_cell.angle_gamma   90.00
#
_symmetry.space_group_name_H-M   'P 1'
#
loop_
_entity.id
_entity.type
_entity.pdbx_description
1 polymer ?
#
loop_
_entity_poly.entity_id
_entity_poly.type
_entity_poly.pdbx_seq_one_letter_code
_entity_poly.pdbx_strand_id
1 'polypeptide(L)'
;MSLASRFSTTAPKVRLTEAGRVFLVEARTAVQRVHEAVQTVKTVASGQLGEIHVGYAPSLTVELLPRALRLFHEENSGVRVQLYDMSTREMLSGLRDGKLDVALLIEVPPKVLTGIVFKELCRYGVWLATHPAHPLARARKVTLEQVATKSNALVQQSP
;
A
#
# COMPACT_ATOMS: atom_id res chain seq x y z
N MET A 1 -49.23 -11.53 -19.69
CA MET A 1 -48.70 -10.25 -20.16
C MET A 1 -47.82 -9.69 -19.04
N SER A 2 -46.51 -9.82 -19.24
CA SER A 2 -45.49 -9.52 -18.20
C SER A 2 -45.03 -8.09 -18.38
N LEU A 3 -45.18 -7.28 -17.34
CA LEU A 3 -44.63 -5.93 -17.22
C LEU A 3 -43.31 -6.03 -16.41
N ALA A 4 -42.25 -6.38 -17.09
CA ALA A 4 -40.89 -6.18 -16.59
C ALA A 4 -40.46 -4.76 -16.94
N SER A 5 -40.80 -3.79 -16.11
CA SER A 5 -40.33 -2.41 -16.27
C SER A 5 -38.89 -2.27 -15.84
N ARG A 6 -38.11 -1.82 -16.76
CA ARG A 6 -36.73 -1.38 -16.76
C ARG A 6 -36.46 -0.39 -15.61
N PHE A 7 -35.70 -0.82 -14.62
CA PHE A 7 -34.93 0.11 -13.77
C PHE A 7 -33.45 0.06 -14.20
N SER A 8 -33.13 0.77 -15.27
CA SER A 8 -31.75 1.15 -15.58
C SER A 8 -31.44 2.42 -14.80
N THR A 9 -30.95 2.28 -13.59
CA THR A 9 -30.42 3.41 -12.82
C THR A 9 -28.98 3.66 -13.22
N THR A 10 -28.81 4.34 -14.34
CA THR A 10 -27.53 4.96 -14.67
C THR A 10 -27.40 6.17 -13.74
N ALA A 11 -26.74 6.00 -12.60
CA ALA A 11 -26.43 7.12 -11.74
C ALA A 11 -25.65 8.18 -12.54
N PRO A 12 -26.09 9.45 -12.54
CA PRO A 12 -25.40 10.50 -13.25
C PRO A 12 -23.96 10.58 -12.73
N LYS A 13 -22.97 10.50 -13.62
CA LYS A 13 -21.57 10.73 -13.26
C LYS A 13 -21.44 12.18 -12.79
N VAL A 14 -21.51 12.38 -11.49
CA VAL A 14 -21.29 13.69 -10.88
C VAL A 14 -19.83 14.07 -11.13
N ARG A 15 -19.61 15.16 -11.88
CA ARG A 15 -18.30 15.72 -12.13
C ARG A 15 -18.15 16.99 -11.30
N LEU A 16 -17.03 17.13 -10.62
CA LEU A 16 -16.73 18.35 -9.89
C LEU A 16 -16.49 19.51 -10.88
N THR A 17 -17.08 20.65 -10.57
CA THR A 17 -16.72 21.94 -11.21
C THR A 17 -15.30 22.33 -10.81
N GLU A 18 -14.72 23.34 -11.48
CA GLU A 18 -13.41 23.87 -11.09
C GLU A 18 -13.39 24.37 -9.64
N ALA A 19 -14.41 25.14 -9.26
CA ALA A 19 -14.60 25.55 -7.86
C ALA A 19 -14.73 24.36 -6.91
N GLY A 20 -15.44 23.30 -7.35
CA GLY A 20 -15.57 22.07 -6.56
C GLY A 20 -14.24 21.33 -6.38
N ARG A 21 -13.35 21.36 -7.37
CA ARG A 21 -12.00 20.78 -7.24
C ARG A 21 -11.14 21.55 -6.25
N VAL A 22 -11.12 22.87 -6.35
CA VAL A 22 -10.41 23.74 -5.42
C VAL A 22 -10.94 23.54 -4.00
N PHE A 23 -12.25 23.58 -3.83
CA PHE A 23 -12.89 23.35 -2.53
C PHE A 23 -12.53 21.97 -1.96
N LEU A 24 -12.50 20.93 -2.77
CA LEU A 24 -12.17 19.57 -2.32
C LEU A 24 -10.74 19.48 -1.77
N VAL A 25 -9.79 20.16 -2.41
CA VAL A 25 -8.39 20.21 -1.95
C VAL A 25 -8.31 20.91 -0.60
N GLU A 26 -8.92 22.09 -0.48
CA GLU A 26 -8.92 22.87 0.77
C GLU A 26 -9.67 22.14 1.90
N ALA A 27 -10.82 21.54 1.59
CA ALA A 27 -11.60 20.77 2.54
C ALA A 27 -10.83 19.54 3.06
N ARG A 28 -10.11 18.83 2.19
CA ARG A 28 -9.24 17.72 2.60
C ARG A 28 -8.14 18.19 3.55
N THR A 29 -7.49 19.29 3.22
CA THR A 29 -6.45 19.90 4.07
C THR A 29 -7.02 20.29 5.43
N ALA A 30 -8.20 20.90 5.47
CA ALA A 30 -8.87 21.30 6.70
C ALA A 30 -9.24 20.07 7.56
N VAL A 31 -9.82 19.04 6.96
CA VAL A 31 -10.15 17.79 7.66
C VAL A 31 -8.90 17.11 8.22
N GLN A 32 -7.81 17.10 7.44
CA GLN A 32 -6.53 16.55 7.90
C GLN A 32 -6.01 17.31 9.13
N ARG A 33 -6.04 18.64 9.11
CA ARG A 33 -5.63 19.47 10.27
C ARG A 33 -6.49 19.21 11.50
N VAL A 34 -7.81 19.05 11.33
CA VAL A 34 -8.70 18.69 12.43
C VAL A 34 -8.33 17.33 13.01
N HIS A 35 -8.06 16.34 12.14
CA HIS A 35 -7.62 15.01 12.57
C HIS A 35 -6.32 15.09 13.39
N GLU A 36 -5.33 15.81 12.92
CA GLU A 36 -4.06 16.05 13.62
C GLU A 36 -4.28 16.73 14.99
N ALA A 37 -5.13 17.74 15.05
CA ALA A 37 -5.48 18.40 16.31
C ALA A 37 -6.15 17.44 17.30
N VAL A 38 -7.09 16.61 16.84
CA VAL A 38 -7.75 15.60 17.68
C VAL A 38 -6.74 14.58 18.20
N GLN A 39 -5.81 14.12 17.36
CA GLN A 39 -4.75 13.20 17.80
C GLN A 39 -3.83 13.84 18.84
N THR A 40 -3.43 15.08 18.63
CA THR A 40 -2.64 15.85 19.61
C THR A 40 -3.36 15.94 20.96
N VAL A 41 -4.65 16.27 20.95
CA VAL A 41 -5.46 16.36 22.19
C VAL A 41 -5.60 15.01 22.87
N LYS A 42 -5.85 13.93 22.10
CA LYS A 42 -5.89 12.57 22.65
C LYS A 42 -4.57 12.16 23.28
N THR A 43 -3.45 12.51 22.65
CA THR A 43 -2.10 12.27 23.15
C THR A 43 -1.88 12.94 24.50
N VAL A 44 -2.29 14.19 24.64
CA VAL A 44 -2.20 14.94 25.89
C VAL A 44 -3.17 14.37 26.94
N ALA A 45 -4.40 14.05 26.56
CA ALA A 45 -5.44 13.61 27.48
C ALA A 45 -5.25 12.19 28.02
N SER A 46 -4.68 11.29 27.21
CA SER A 46 -4.50 9.88 27.58
C SER A 46 -3.14 9.55 28.19
N GLY A 47 -2.21 10.49 28.21
CA GLY A 47 -0.82 10.24 28.61
C GLY A 47 -0.09 9.25 27.67
N GLN A 48 -0.72 8.86 26.55
CA GLN A 48 -0.13 8.05 25.50
C GLN A 48 0.44 8.99 24.44
N LEU A 49 1.70 8.77 24.09
CA LEU A 49 2.44 9.71 23.23
C LEU A 49 2.13 9.57 21.73
N GLY A 50 1.07 8.90 21.35
CA GLY A 50 0.58 8.87 19.98
C GLY A 50 0.26 7.47 19.45
N GLU A 51 -0.27 7.44 18.23
CA GLU A 51 -0.55 6.22 17.48
C GLU A 51 -0.02 6.40 16.04
N ILE A 52 0.68 5.40 15.54
CA ILE A 52 1.21 5.38 14.18
C ILE A 52 0.55 4.25 13.42
N HIS A 53 -0.04 4.56 12.28
CA HIS A 53 -0.69 3.63 11.38
C HIS A 53 0.28 3.22 10.26
N VAL A 54 0.72 1.97 10.25
CA VAL A 54 1.72 1.45 9.32
C VAL A 54 1.11 0.41 8.39
N GLY A 55 1.09 0.71 7.10
CA GLY A 55 0.73 -0.26 6.06
C GLY A 55 1.95 -1.09 5.66
N TYR A 56 1.77 -2.40 5.47
CA TYR A 56 2.85 -3.29 5.08
C TYR A 56 2.35 -4.47 4.24
N ALA A 57 3.26 -5.11 3.50
CA ALA A 57 3.02 -6.37 2.84
C ALA A 57 3.89 -7.45 3.50
N PRO A 58 3.32 -8.53 4.06
CA PRO A 58 4.03 -9.52 4.88
C PRO A 58 5.26 -10.12 4.19
N SER A 59 5.14 -10.46 2.91
CA SER A 59 6.22 -11.08 2.12
C SER A 59 7.51 -10.26 2.04
N LEU A 60 7.44 -8.93 2.27
CA LEU A 60 8.58 -8.03 2.14
C LEU A 60 9.16 -7.62 3.49
N THR A 61 8.42 -7.81 4.57
CA THR A 61 8.72 -7.19 5.85
C THR A 61 8.96 -8.19 6.98
N VAL A 62 8.92 -9.50 6.69
CA VAL A 62 9.05 -10.58 7.69
C VAL A 62 10.28 -10.43 8.58
N GLU A 63 11.43 -10.05 8.03
CA GLU A 63 12.65 -9.88 8.80
C GLU A 63 12.85 -8.45 9.30
N LEU A 64 12.47 -7.46 8.49
CA LEU A 64 12.71 -6.05 8.78
C LEU A 64 11.79 -5.51 9.86
N LEU A 65 10.48 -5.76 9.73
CA LEU A 65 9.45 -5.12 10.54
C LEU A 65 9.54 -5.50 12.04
N PRO A 66 9.71 -6.76 12.44
CA PRO A 66 9.80 -7.10 13.85
C PRO A 66 11.00 -6.46 14.55
N ARG A 67 12.14 -6.36 13.84
CA ARG A 67 13.34 -5.72 14.37
C ARG A 67 13.17 -4.22 14.51
N ALA A 68 12.59 -3.58 13.50
CA ALA A 68 12.33 -2.15 13.52
C ALA A 68 11.33 -1.77 14.62
N LEU A 69 10.25 -2.53 14.78
CA LEU A 69 9.25 -2.32 15.81
C LEU A 69 9.82 -2.46 17.23
N ARG A 70 10.68 -3.44 17.46
CA ARG A 70 11.34 -3.60 18.76
C ARG A 70 12.20 -2.39 19.10
N LEU A 71 13.08 -1.97 18.20
CA LEU A 71 13.93 -0.80 18.41
C LEU A 71 13.10 0.48 18.61
N PHE A 72 12.05 0.63 17.81
CA PHE A 72 11.15 1.77 17.92
C PHE A 72 10.44 1.80 19.28
N HIS A 73 9.96 0.66 19.77
CA HIS A 73 9.26 0.57 21.04
C HIS A 73 10.19 0.81 22.23
N GLU A 74 11.45 0.39 22.16
CA GLU A 74 12.47 0.65 23.19
C GLU A 74 12.70 2.17 23.36
N GLU A 75 12.69 2.92 22.25
CA GLU A 75 12.91 4.38 22.25
C GLU A 75 11.61 5.17 22.47
N ASN A 76 10.46 4.60 22.10
CA ASN A 76 9.16 5.28 22.06
C ASN A 76 8.06 4.46 22.73
N SER A 77 8.26 4.08 23.98
CA SER A 77 7.37 3.15 24.72
C SER A 77 5.91 3.62 24.85
N GLY A 78 5.68 4.94 24.72
CA GLY A 78 4.33 5.54 24.75
C GLY A 78 3.65 5.63 23.38
N VAL A 79 4.29 5.19 22.29
CA VAL A 79 3.69 5.23 20.95
C VAL A 79 3.13 3.86 20.59
N ARG A 80 1.84 3.80 20.26
CA ARG A 80 1.20 2.61 19.75
C ARG A 80 1.40 2.50 18.25
N VAL A 81 1.87 1.36 17.76
CA VAL A 81 1.96 1.09 16.33
C VAL A 81 0.83 0.15 15.91
N GLN A 82 -0.02 0.62 15.00
CA GLN A 82 -1.06 -0.17 14.35
C GLN A 82 -0.55 -0.66 13.00
N LEU A 83 -0.61 -1.97 12.78
CA LEU A 83 -0.11 -2.61 11.57
C LEU A 83 -1.28 -3.06 10.70
N TYR A 84 -1.22 -2.72 9.41
CA TYR A 84 -2.22 -3.07 8.42
C TYR A 84 -1.59 -3.86 7.27
N ASP A 85 -2.01 -5.12 7.12
CA ASP A 85 -1.67 -5.93 5.96
C ASP A 85 -2.48 -5.45 4.76
N MET A 86 -1.81 -4.88 3.78
CA MET A 86 -2.46 -4.19 2.68
C MET A 86 -1.69 -4.38 1.36
N SER A 87 -2.42 -4.32 0.25
CA SER A 87 -1.79 -4.22 -1.06
C SER A 87 -1.12 -2.86 -1.27
N THR A 88 -0.15 -2.79 -2.18
CA THR A 88 0.53 -1.52 -2.54
C THR A 88 -0.46 -0.42 -2.93
N ARG A 89 -1.54 -0.76 -3.64
CA ARG A 89 -2.57 0.20 -4.04
C ARG A 89 -3.31 0.79 -2.84
N GLU A 90 -3.71 -0.05 -1.91
CA GLU A 90 -4.40 0.37 -0.68
C GLU A 90 -3.49 1.22 0.21
N MET A 91 -2.21 0.83 0.35
CA MET A 91 -1.23 1.61 1.08
C MET A 91 -1.04 3.01 0.50
N LEU A 92 -0.90 3.13 -0.82
CA LEU A 92 -0.78 4.45 -1.48
C LEU A 92 -2.05 5.30 -1.33
N SER A 93 -3.24 4.68 -1.37
CA SER A 93 -4.48 5.38 -1.08
C SER A 93 -4.54 5.82 0.38
N GLY A 94 -4.23 4.92 1.31
CA GLY A 94 -4.23 5.19 2.75
C GLY A 94 -3.32 6.35 3.15
N LEU A 95 -2.11 6.43 2.55
CA LEU A 95 -1.20 7.55 2.75
C LEU A 95 -1.79 8.88 2.23
N ARG A 96 -2.42 8.87 1.04
CA ARG A 96 -3.04 10.09 0.49
C ARG A 96 -4.27 10.55 1.27
N ASP A 97 -5.01 9.60 1.80
CA ASP A 97 -6.22 9.85 2.58
C ASP A 97 -5.91 10.19 4.06
N GLY A 98 -4.62 10.14 4.47
CA GLY A 98 -4.21 10.32 5.86
C GLY A 98 -4.68 9.22 6.82
N LYS A 99 -4.99 8.04 6.28
CA LYS A 99 -5.34 6.85 7.07
C LYS A 99 -4.12 6.06 7.51
N LEU A 100 -3.02 6.23 6.79
CA LEU A 100 -1.72 5.70 7.12
C LEU A 100 -0.71 6.84 7.28
N ASP A 101 0.14 6.72 8.26
CA ASP A 101 1.28 7.62 8.49
C ASP A 101 2.51 7.14 7.71
N VAL A 102 2.68 5.83 7.63
CA VAL A 102 3.83 5.16 6.99
C VAL A 102 3.36 3.95 6.21
N ALA A 103 4.04 3.64 5.10
CA ALA A 103 3.87 2.39 4.39
C ALA A 103 5.21 1.80 3.96
N LEU A 104 5.35 0.49 4.12
CA LEU A 104 6.51 -0.27 3.67
C LEU A 104 6.19 -0.94 2.33
N LEU A 105 6.74 -0.37 1.27
CA LEU A 105 6.44 -0.74 -0.12
C LEU A 105 7.69 -1.23 -0.84
N ILE A 106 7.51 -2.03 -1.88
CA ILE A 106 8.53 -2.16 -2.93
C ILE A 106 8.58 -0.89 -3.76
N GLU A 107 9.69 -0.67 -4.44
CA GLU A 107 9.82 0.43 -5.38
C GLU A 107 8.68 0.41 -6.41
N VAL A 108 8.06 1.55 -6.60
CA VAL A 108 6.96 1.76 -7.55
C VAL A 108 7.32 2.88 -8.53
N PRO A 109 6.74 2.89 -9.72
CA PRO A 109 7.00 3.96 -10.68
C PRO A 109 6.75 5.35 -10.09
N PRO A 110 7.62 6.34 -10.35
CA PRO A 110 7.49 7.70 -9.79
C PRO A 110 6.13 8.36 -10.01
N LYS A 111 5.45 8.03 -11.11
CA LYS A 111 4.11 8.55 -11.44
C LYS A 111 3.06 8.24 -10.38
N VAL A 112 3.20 7.15 -9.64
CA VAL A 112 2.24 6.76 -8.59
C VAL A 112 2.61 7.31 -7.21
N LEU A 113 3.75 8.00 -7.08
CA LEU A 113 4.22 8.60 -5.82
C LEU A 113 3.83 10.07 -5.66
N THR A 114 3.01 10.62 -6.56
CA THR A 114 2.59 12.03 -6.46
C THR A 114 1.97 12.31 -5.08
N GLY A 115 2.51 13.31 -4.39
CA GLY A 115 2.09 13.69 -3.04
C GLY A 115 2.59 12.77 -1.92
N ILE A 116 3.49 11.82 -2.21
CA ILE A 116 4.08 10.90 -1.24
C ILE A 116 5.61 11.06 -1.26
N VAL A 117 6.22 11.13 -0.08
CA VAL A 117 7.68 11.07 0.05
C VAL A 117 8.10 9.61 0.14
N PHE A 118 8.94 9.17 -0.79
CA PHE A 118 9.47 7.82 -0.82
C PHE A 118 10.98 7.84 -0.50
N LYS A 119 11.41 6.97 0.44
CA LYS A 119 12.81 6.79 0.81
C LYS A 119 13.17 5.32 0.73
N GLU A 120 14.28 5.00 0.08
CA GLU A 120 14.84 3.66 0.07
C GLU A 120 15.36 3.30 1.47
N LEU A 121 14.93 2.14 1.99
CA LEU A 121 15.40 1.60 3.27
C LEU A 121 16.47 0.53 3.07
N CYS A 122 16.27 -0.37 2.10
CA CYS A 122 17.16 -1.48 1.80
C CYS A 122 16.88 -2.02 0.40
N ARG A 123 17.78 -2.84 -0.10
CA ARG A 123 17.65 -3.57 -1.37
C ARG A 123 17.67 -5.06 -1.12
N TYR A 124 16.74 -5.76 -1.74
CA TYR A 124 16.69 -7.22 -1.71
C TYR A 124 16.93 -7.79 -3.10
N GLY A 125 17.64 -8.92 -3.14
CA GLY A 125 17.73 -9.72 -4.35
C GLY A 125 16.41 -10.43 -4.64
N VAL A 126 16.03 -10.47 -5.90
CA VAL A 126 14.90 -11.28 -6.36
C VAL A 126 15.44 -12.63 -6.83
N TRP A 127 14.86 -13.71 -6.32
CA TRP A 127 15.26 -15.07 -6.62
C TRP A 127 14.11 -15.82 -7.28
N LEU A 128 14.44 -16.61 -8.28
CA LEU A 128 13.49 -17.51 -8.92
C LEU A 128 13.52 -18.88 -8.21
N ALA A 129 12.40 -19.28 -7.63
CA ALA A 129 12.21 -20.64 -7.15
C ALA A 129 11.47 -21.46 -8.21
N THR A 130 11.96 -22.68 -8.48
CA THR A 130 11.36 -23.58 -9.46
C THR A 130 11.39 -25.01 -8.95
N HIS A 131 10.50 -25.85 -9.50
CA HIS A 131 10.59 -27.29 -9.29
C HIS A 131 11.93 -27.82 -9.88
N PRO A 132 12.58 -28.83 -9.27
CA PRO A 132 13.86 -29.38 -9.75
C PRO A 132 13.86 -29.83 -11.21
N ALA A 133 12.73 -30.30 -11.72
CA ALA A 133 12.57 -30.70 -13.13
C ALA A 133 12.33 -29.52 -14.10
N HIS A 134 12.21 -28.29 -13.60
CA HIS A 134 11.96 -27.13 -14.45
C HIS A 134 13.18 -26.81 -15.33
N PRO A 135 13.00 -26.45 -16.62
CA PRO A 135 14.11 -26.16 -17.53
C PRO A 135 15.10 -25.09 -17.04
N LEU A 136 14.64 -24.16 -16.20
CA LEU A 136 15.49 -23.12 -15.62
C LEU A 136 16.17 -23.53 -14.30
N ALA A 137 15.85 -24.71 -13.74
CA ALA A 137 16.38 -25.13 -12.44
C ALA A 137 17.93 -25.26 -12.41
N ARG A 138 18.54 -25.55 -13.57
CA ARG A 138 20.01 -25.68 -13.70
C ARG A 138 20.71 -24.39 -14.14
N ALA A 139 19.95 -23.31 -14.41
CA ALA A 139 20.52 -22.05 -14.86
C ALA A 139 21.13 -21.28 -13.68
N ARG A 140 22.39 -20.88 -13.80
CA ARG A 140 23.08 -20.05 -12.78
C ARG A 140 22.57 -18.61 -12.73
N LYS A 141 22.12 -18.09 -13.86
CA LYS A 141 21.50 -16.75 -14.02
C LYS A 141 20.29 -16.90 -14.91
N VAL A 142 19.23 -16.21 -14.59
CA VAL A 142 17.97 -16.22 -15.31
C VAL A 142 17.53 -14.80 -15.58
N THR A 143 17.15 -14.50 -16.82
CA THR A 143 16.56 -13.21 -17.18
C THR A 143 15.04 -13.26 -17.11
N LEU A 144 14.41 -12.09 -16.94
CA LEU A 144 12.95 -11.98 -16.93
C LEU A 144 12.31 -12.49 -18.23
N GLU A 145 12.98 -12.28 -19.38
CA GLU A 145 12.53 -12.80 -20.68
C GLU A 145 12.51 -14.34 -20.71
N GLN A 146 13.54 -14.97 -20.15
CA GLN A 146 13.58 -16.43 -20.04
C GLN A 146 12.47 -16.98 -19.15
N VAL A 147 12.13 -16.27 -18.07
CA VAL A 147 11.00 -16.62 -17.20
C VAL A 147 9.70 -16.49 -17.97
N ALA A 148 9.46 -15.37 -18.63
CA ALA A 148 8.23 -15.11 -19.39
C ALA A 148 8.02 -16.13 -20.50
N THR A 149 9.06 -16.40 -21.30
CA THR A 149 8.98 -17.35 -22.43
C THR A 149 8.72 -18.78 -21.97
N LYS A 150 9.34 -19.23 -20.89
CA LYS A 150 9.20 -20.62 -20.41
C LYS A 150 7.99 -20.83 -19.51
N SER A 151 7.46 -19.79 -18.88
CA SER A 151 6.17 -19.84 -18.18
C SER A 151 5.01 -20.06 -19.17
N ASN A 152 5.04 -19.39 -20.31
CA ASN A 152 4.02 -19.58 -21.37
C ASN A 152 4.07 -20.97 -22.00
N ALA A 153 5.24 -21.60 -22.08
CA ALA A 153 5.37 -22.96 -22.61
C ALA A 153 4.74 -24.03 -21.70
N LEU A 154 4.68 -23.80 -20.40
CA LEU A 154 4.04 -24.72 -19.44
C LEU A 154 2.51 -24.61 -19.43
N VAL A 155 1.95 -23.44 -19.74
CA VAL A 155 0.50 -23.24 -19.85
C VAL A 155 -0.09 -23.91 -21.09
N GLN A 156 0.71 -24.13 -22.15
CA GLN A 156 0.27 -24.81 -23.37
C GLN A 156 0.37 -26.33 -23.31
N GLN A 157 0.96 -26.92 -22.27
CA GLN A 157 1.15 -28.37 -22.15
C GLN A 157 0.24 -29.06 -21.13
N SER A 158 -0.80 -28.39 -20.65
CA SER A 158 -1.85 -29.04 -19.87
C SER A 158 -2.94 -29.53 -20.82
N PRO A 159 -3.18 -30.87 -20.93
CA PRO A 159 -4.23 -31.44 -21.76
C PRO A 159 -5.63 -31.07 -21.27
#